data_e9ae6f5c621054ceb1a46c5c5005c475
#
_entry.id   e9ae6f5c621054ceb1a46c5c5005c475
#
_cell.length_a   1.000
_cell.length_b   1.000
_cell.length_c   1.000
_cell.angle_alpha   90.00
_cell.angle_beta   90.00
_cell.angle_gamma   90.00
#
_symmetry.space_group_name_H-M   'P 1'
#
loop_
_entity.id
_entity.type
_entity.pdbx_description
1 polymer ?
#
loop_
_entity_poly.entity_id
_entity_poly.type
_entity_poly.pdbx_seq_one_letter_code
_entity_poly.pdbx_strand_id
1 'polypeptide(L)'
;MQREEFEEEIQAFMEEMEGVRGKKDFELLKAIAGDLKDFLHFNAHKFKWSSELCEKKKGFMSESYKIVKGRASGRCELCGRPGTDIHHLAGRSPLKVYHLPEFLVFLCRNCHRRFHGG
;
A
#
# COMPACT_ATOMS: atom_id res chain seq x y z
N MET A 1 -6.21 -3.34 -21.79
CA MET A 1 -6.48 -2.30 -20.76
C MET A 1 -5.76 -1.02 -21.16
N GLN A 2 -6.46 0.07 -21.20
CA GLN A 2 -5.91 1.38 -21.47
C GLN A 2 -5.30 1.97 -20.20
N ARG A 3 -4.40 2.95 -20.36
CA ARG A 3 -3.76 3.61 -19.24
C ARG A 3 -4.77 4.22 -18.26
N GLU A 4 -5.82 4.82 -18.78
CA GLU A 4 -6.88 5.43 -17.97
C GLU A 4 -7.61 4.39 -17.11
N GLU A 5 -7.89 3.22 -17.68
CA GLU A 5 -8.50 2.12 -16.93
C GLU A 5 -7.57 1.61 -15.83
N PHE A 6 -6.27 1.55 -16.12
CA PHE A 6 -5.27 1.16 -15.14
C PHE A 6 -5.23 2.15 -13.97
N GLU A 7 -5.25 3.44 -14.26
CA GLU A 7 -5.26 4.48 -13.23
C GLU A 7 -6.54 4.43 -12.39
N GLU A 8 -7.68 4.17 -13.01
CA GLU A 8 -8.96 4.00 -12.32
C GLU A 8 -8.94 2.79 -11.38
N GLU A 9 -8.35 1.68 -11.81
CA GLU A 9 -8.21 0.50 -10.97
C GLU A 9 -7.30 0.75 -9.76
N ILE A 10 -6.19 1.46 -9.96
CA ILE A 10 -5.32 1.87 -8.87
C ILE A 10 -6.08 2.74 -7.87
N GLN A 11 -6.87 3.70 -8.37
CA GLN A 11 -7.67 4.56 -7.51
C GLN A 11 -8.70 3.75 -6.72
N ALA A 12 -9.32 2.76 -7.35
CA ALA A 12 -10.27 1.87 -6.69
C ALA A 12 -9.60 1.07 -5.56
N PHE A 13 -8.38 0.56 -5.78
CA PHE A 13 -7.60 -0.11 -4.74
C PHE A 13 -7.28 0.83 -3.57
N MET A 14 -6.92 2.08 -3.86
CA MET A 14 -6.62 3.08 -2.83
C MET A 14 -7.83 3.31 -1.92
N GLU A 15 -8.99 3.50 -2.51
CA GLU A 15 -10.25 3.72 -1.78
C GLU A 15 -10.65 2.50 -0.96
N GLU A 16 -10.54 1.32 -1.54
CA GLU A 16 -10.88 0.07 -0.89
C GLU A 16 -9.96 -0.19 0.31
N MET A 17 -8.66 0.02 0.16
CA MET A 17 -7.70 -0.15 1.25
C MET A 17 -7.93 0.85 2.38
N GLU A 18 -8.25 2.09 2.06
CA GLU A 18 -8.57 3.09 3.07
C GLU A 18 -9.77 2.67 3.90
N GLY A 19 -10.84 2.19 3.26
CA GLY A 19 -12.04 1.71 3.95
C GLY A 19 -11.76 0.51 4.84
N VAL A 20 -10.97 -0.43 4.36
CA VAL A 20 -10.64 -1.66 5.11
C VAL A 20 -9.74 -1.37 6.30
N ARG A 21 -8.76 -0.47 6.14
CA ARG A 21 -7.91 -0.04 7.26
C ARG A 21 -8.75 0.55 8.41
N GLY A 22 -9.76 1.33 8.06
CA GLY A 22 -10.67 1.90 9.06
C GLY A 22 -11.42 0.85 9.85
N LYS A 23 -11.71 -0.31 9.24
CA LYS A 23 -12.39 -1.42 9.88
C LYS A 23 -11.47 -2.35 10.66
N LYS A 24 -10.16 -2.18 10.55
CA LYS A 24 -9.13 -3.02 11.20
C LYS A 24 -9.27 -4.52 10.87
N ASP A 25 -9.71 -4.84 9.67
CA ASP A 25 -9.91 -6.21 9.21
C ASP A 25 -8.64 -6.74 8.53
N PHE A 26 -7.84 -7.50 9.27
CA PHE A 26 -6.58 -8.06 8.79
C PHE A 26 -6.77 -8.98 7.59
N GLU A 27 -7.73 -9.90 7.66
CA GLU A 27 -7.92 -10.90 6.60
C GLU A 27 -8.35 -10.24 5.30
N LEU A 28 -9.26 -9.29 5.37
CA LEU A 28 -9.72 -8.55 4.20
C LEU A 28 -8.60 -7.69 3.62
N LEU A 29 -7.85 -7.00 4.48
CA LEU A 29 -6.73 -6.18 4.04
C LEU A 29 -5.65 -7.03 3.35
N LYS A 30 -5.35 -8.21 3.89
CA LYS A 30 -4.39 -9.15 3.29
C LYS A 30 -4.88 -9.65 1.93
N ALA A 31 -6.17 -9.96 1.81
CA ALA A 31 -6.77 -10.41 0.55
C ALA A 31 -6.67 -9.32 -0.53
N ILE A 32 -7.03 -8.09 -0.19
CA ILE A 32 -6.96 -6.97 -1.12
C ILE A 32 -5.51 -6.68 -1.50
N ALA A 33 -4.58 -6.75 -0.55
CA ALA A 33 -3.16 -6.58 -0.83
C ALA A 33 -2.64 -7.63 -1.81
N GLY A 34 -3.10 -8.87 -1.70
CA GLY A 34 -2.77 -9.94 -2.66
C GLY A 34 -3.28 -9.62 -4.06
N ASP A 35 -4.52 -9.17 -4.16
CA ASP A 35 -5.13 -8.78 -5.44
C ASP A 35 -4.39 -7.59 -6.06
N LEU A 36 -3.99 -6.62 -5.25
CA LEU A 36 -3.21 -5.47 -5.72
C LEU A 36 -1.85 -5.91 -6.25
N LYS A 37 -1.16 -6.79 -5.54
CA LYS A 37 0.15 -7.31 -5.99
C LYS A 37 0.02 -8.02 -7.33
N ASP A 38 -0.98 -8.87 -7.48
CA ASP A 38 -1.23 -9.61 -8.72
C ASP A 38 -1.56 -8.65 -9.86
N PHE A 39 -2.40 -7.67 -9.60
CA PHE A 39 -2.77 -6.65 -10.58
C PHE A 39 -1.54 -5.86 -11.06
N LEU A 40 -0.69 -5.41 -10.15
CA LEU A 40 0.51 -4.66 -10.47
C LEU A 40 1.52 -5.52 -11.23
N HIS A 41 1.70 -6.76 -10.80
CA HIS A 41 2.62 -7.69 -11.46
C HIS A 41 2.17 -7.98 -12.89
N PHE A 42 0.88 -8.26 -13.08
CA PHE A 42 0.31 -8.58 -14.39
C PHE A 42 0.41 -7.41 -15.37
N ASN A 43 0.27 -6.18 -14.88
CA ASN A 43 0.24 -4.99 -15.73
C ASN A 43 1.57 -4.25 -15.83
N ALA A 44 2.60 -4.66 -15.09
CA ALA A 44 3.89 -3.98 -15.03
C ALA A 44 4.59 -3.86 -16.39
N HIS A 45 4.35 -4.83 -17.29
CA HIS A 45 4.97 -4.85 -18.62
C HIS A 45 4.21 -4.02 -19.65
N LYS A 46 2.94 -3.75 -19.41
CA LYS A 46 2.09 -3.04 -20.36
C LYS A 46 2.14 -1.54 -20.23
N PHE A 47 2.44 -1.08 -19.01
CA PHE A 47 2.49 0.33 -18.70
C PHE A 47 3.89 0.68 -18.21
N LYS A 48 4.70 1.23 -19.09
CA LYS A 48 5.86 2.01 -18.66
C LYS A 48 5.27 3.18 -17.92
N TRP A 49 5.06 3.03 -16.62
CA TRP A 49 4.66 4.14 -15.80
C TRP A 49 5.65 5.24 -16.05
N SER A 50 5.11 6.31 -16.60
CA SER A 50 5.90 7.42 -17.03
C SER A 50 6.91 7.74 -15.95
N SER A 51 8.12 7.99 -16.37
CA SER A 51 9.17 8.55 -15.57
C SER A 51 8.66 9.67 -14.66
N GLU A 52 7.65 10.42 -15.10
CA GLU A 52 7.03 11.50 -14.33
C GLU A 52 6.40 11.04 -13.02
N LEU A 53 5.60 9.97 -13.05
CA LEU A 53 5.00 9.45 -11.82
C LEU A 53 6.04 8.79 -10.91
N CYS A 54 7.05 8.15 -11.51
CA CYS A 54 8.18 7.60 -10.78
C CYS A 54 9.06 8.70 -10.17
N GLU A 55 9.30 9.80 -10.89
CA GLU A 55 10.10 10.94 -10.42
C GLU A 55 9.38 11.70 -9.32
N LYS A 56 8.10 11.97 -9.49
CA LYS A 56 7.28 12.60 -8.45
C LYS A 56 7.27 11.78 -7.17
N LYS A 57 7.38 10.46 -7.27
CA LYS A 57 7.33 9.58 -6.11
C LYS A 57 8.68 9.31 -5.46
N LYS A 58 9.79 9.52 -6.13
CA LYS A 58 11.12 9.42 -5.53
C LYS A 58 11.30 10.42 -4.38
N GLY A 59 10.67 11.58 -4.47
CA GLY A 59 10.70 12.58 -3.41
C GLY A 59 9.66 12.34 -2.33
N PHE A 60 8.69 11.46 -2.54
CA PHE A 60 7.53 11.30 -1.67
C PHE A 60 7.61 10.13 -0.68
N MET A 61 8.65 9.31 -0.73
CA MET A 61 8.73 8.18 0.19
C MET A 61 8.76 8.64 1.66
N SER A 62 9.57 9.63 1.98
CA SER A 62 9.65 10.17 3.34
C SER A 62 8.35 10.88 3.75
N GLU A 63 7.69 11.55 2.82
CA GLU A 63 6.40 12.18 3.08
C GLU A 63 5.31 11.15 3.30
N SER A 64 5.28 10.10 2.49
CA SER A 64 4.33 9.00 2.67
C SER A 64 4.48 8.35 4.03
N TYR A 65 5.71 8.16 4.49
CA TYR A 65 5.99 7.61 5.82
C TYR A 65 5.49 8.53 6.92
N LYS A 66 5.66 9.84 6.77
CA LYS A 66 5.14 10.82 7.72
C LYS A 66 3.62 10.80 7.78
N ILE A 67 2.97 10.73 6.63
CA ILE A 67 1.51 10.66 6.54
C ILE A 67 1.00 9.40 7.26
N VAL A 68 1.61 8.26 6.99
CA VAL A 68 1.21 6.98 7.59
C VAL A 68 1.41 7.00 9.11
N LYS A 69 2.56 7.45 9.58
CA LYS A 69 2.84 7.56 11.01
C LYS A 69 1.91 8.55 11.71
N GLY A 70 1.63 9.68 11.06
CA GLY A 70 0.72 10.68 11.60
C GLY A 70 -0.72 10.16 11.69
N ARG A 71 -1.20 9.51 10.66
CA ARG A 71 -2.53 8.90 10.64
C ARG A 71 -2.67 7.79 11.68
N ALA A 72 -1.61 7.03 11.91
CA ALA A 72 -1.60 5.93 12.87
C ALA A 72 -1.39 6.41 14.32
N SER A 73 -0.93 7.63 14.52
CA SER A 73 -0.63 8.19 15.84
C SER A 73 0.31 7.32 16.66
N GLY A 74 1.31 6.71 16.00
CA GLY A 74 2.29 5.84 16.62
C GLY A 74 1.78 4.45 16.98
N ARG A 75 0.56 4.11 16.63
CA ARG A 75 -0.04 2.82 16.95
C ARG A 75 -0.21 1.95 15.72
N CYS A 76 -0.14 0.63 15.93
CA CYS A 76 -0.46 -0.34 14.89
C CYS A 76 -1.89 -0.09 14.38
N GLU A 77 -2.03 0.04 13.06
CA GLU A 77 -3.33 0.32 12.46
C GLU A 77 -4.30 -0.85 12.52
N LEU A 78 -3.84 -2.04 12.89
CA LEU A 78 -4.68 -3.24 12.98
C LEU A 78 -5.04 -3.62 14.40
N CYS A 79 -4.09 -3.59 15.34
CA CYS A 79 -4.33 -4.05 16.70
C CYS A 79 -4.30 -2.94 17.76
N GLY A 80 -3.87 -1.76 17.42
CA GLY A 80 -3.82 -0.62 18.35
C GLY A 80 -2.65 -0.60 19.31
N ARG A 81 -1.78 -1.61 19.31
CA ARG A 81 -0.55 -1.62 20.10
C ARG A 81 0.46 -0.63 19.52
N PRO A 82 1.51 -0.24 20.28
CA PRO A 82 2.54 0.61 19.70
C PRO A 82 3.08 0.02 18.40
N GLY A 83 3.08 0.80 17.32
CA GLY A 83 3.57 0.36 16.04
C GLY A 83 5.06 0.59 15.88
N THR A 84 5.70 -0.21 15.04
CA THR A 84 7.14 -0.11 14.80
C THR A 84 7.50 -0.13 13.32
N ASP A 85 6.72 -0.81 12.49
CA ASP A 85 7.10 -1.11 11.11
C ASP A 85 6.11 -0.55 10.11
N ILE A 86 6.62 -0.09 8.98
CA ILE A 86 5.79 0.27 7.82
C ILE A 86 5.83 -0.90 6.85
N HIS A 87 4.65 -1.44 6.53
CA HIS A 87 4.51 -2.54 5.59
C HIS A 87 3.97 -2.02 4.26
N HIS A 88 4.60 -2.46 3.17
CA HIS A 88 4.18 -2.13 1.81
C HIS A 88 3.17 -3.16 1.33
N LEU A 89 1.88 -2.79 1.33
CA LEU A 89 0.80 -3.69 0.94
C LEU A 89 0.92 -4.14 -0.52
N ALA A 90 1.42 -3.25 -1.38
CA ALA A 90 1.64 -3.56 -2.79
C ALA A 90 2.89 -4.39 -3.06
N GLY A 91 3.68 -4.70 -2.04
CA GLY A 91 4.96 -5.37 -2.20
C GLY A 91 5.95 -4.52 -2.98
N ARG A 92 7.01 -5.14 -3.50
CA ARG A 92 7.97 -4.46 -4.37
C ARG A 92 7.49 -4.52 -5.80
N SER A 93 7.00 -3.40 -6.30
CA SER A 93 6.51 -3.30 -7.67
C SER A 93 7.46 -2.42 -8.49
N PRO A 94 7.74 -2.77 -9.77
CA PRO A 94 8.50 -1.88 -10.64
C PRO A 94 7.79 -0.56 -10.91
N LEU A 95 6.49 -0.49 -10.67
CA LEU A 95 5.70 0.70 -10.90
C LEU A 95 5.81 1.75 -9.79
N LYS A 96 6.45 1.45 -8.69
CA LYS A 96 6.70 2.34 -7.55
C LYS A 96 5.47 2.97 -6.90
N VAL A 97 4.27 2.57 -7.31
CA VAL A 97 3.03 2.96 -6.63
C VAL A 97 2.98 2.42 -5.20
N TYR A 98 3.84 1.44 -4.89
CA TYR A 98 3.91 0.84 -3.56
C TYR A 98 4.29 1.84 -2.46
N HIS A 99 4.78 3.04 -2.83
CA HIS A 99 5.09 4.10 -1.87
C HIS A 99 3.90 5.01 -1.55
N LEU A 100 2.75 4.82 -2.19
CA LEU A 100 1.56 5.61 -1.87
C LEU A 100 1.08 5.35 -0.43
N PRO A 101 0.72 6.39 0.33
CA PRO A 101 0.26 6.20 1.72
C PRO A 101 -0.90 5.22 1.84
N GLU A 102 -1.77 5.17 0.83
CA GLU A 102 -2.91 4.25 0.80
C GLU A 102 -2.47 2.79 0.72
N PHE A 103 -1.29 2.54 0.17
CA PHE A 103 -0.72 1.19 0.04
C PHE A 103 0.32 0.88 1.13
N LEU A 104 0.41 1.72 2.14
CA LEU A 104 1.26 1.51 3.30
C LEU A 104 0.40 1.35 4.54
N VAL A 105 0.88 0.54 5.47
CA VAL A 105 0.22 0.38 6.76
C VAL A 105 1.28 0.34 7.87
N PHE A 106 0.99 1.01 8.98
CA PHE A 106 1.87 1.05 10.14
C PHE A 106 1.48 -0.07 11.10
N LEU A 107 2.40 -0.95 11.40
CA LEU A 107 2.12 -2.19 12.12
C LEU A 107 3.06 -2.38 13.30
N CYS A 108 2.58 -3.08 14.33
CA CYS A 108 3.46 -3.68 15.32
C CYS A 108 4.15 -4.89 14.69
N ARG A 109 5.21 -5.36 15.33
CA ARG A 109 5.99 -6.48 14.80
C ARG A 109 5.16 -7.75 14.62
N ASN A 110 4.24 -8.03 15.53
CA ASN A 110 3.39 -9.22 15.44
C ASN A 110 2.46 -9.17 14.23
N CYS A 111 1.78 -8.05 14.00
CA CYS A 111 0.91 -7.89 12.83
C CYS A 111 1.72 -7.91 11.54
N HIS A 112 2.92 -7.33 11.53
CA HIS A 112 3.79 -7.36 10.36
C HIS A 112 4.18 -8.79 10.00
N ARG A 113 4.51 -9.62 11.00
CA ARG A 113 4.81 -11.04 10.78
C ARG A 113 3.62 -11.79 10.18
N ARG A 114 2.41 -11.45 10.60
CA ARG A 114 1.20 -12.09 10.06
C ARG A 114 1.05 -11.85 8.56
N PHE A 115 1.43 -10.67 8.06
CA PHE A 115 1.42 -10.38 6.63
C PHE A 115 2.44 -11.22 5.87
N HIS A 116 3.53 -11.62 6.51
CA HIS A 116 4.56 -12.46 5.89
C HIS A 116 4.32 -13.96 6.08
N GLY A 117 3.14 -14.34 6.56
CA GLY A 117 2.74 -15.74 6.65
C GLY A 117 3.36 -16.51 7.82
N GLY A 118 3.95 -15.79 8.76
CA GLY A 118 4.58 -16.38 9.94
C GLY A 118 3.64 -16.61 11.10
#